data_1169f62c0c82c6a3165b256503f9c971
#
_entry.id   1169f62c0c82c6a3165b256503f9c971
#
_cell.length_a   1.000
_cell.length_b   1.000
_cell.length_c   1.000
_cell.angle_alpha   90.00
_cell.angle_beta   90.00
_cell.angle_gamma   90.00
#
_symmetry.space_group_name_H-M   'P 1'
#
loop_
_entity.id
_entity.type
_entity.pdbx_description
1 polymer ?
#
loop_
_entity_poly.entity_id
_entity_poly.type
_entity_poly.pdbx_seq_one_letter_code
_entity_poly.pdbx_strand_id
1 'polypeptide(L)'
;MPDLGQLPAAAVQRAASGSAGWVRTNPVIHAALVLIAAQLCWKAYLLSRFYFRQDDFLLLDRALSHGLSLNYLFSFSGGHLRPGGLVVFWLITRLSPYDWLLASIVTIAALAAAGVLMLRLLLILFGRRPAILIPLIIFLFTPLTLAGLSFWTTVTDWLPLQLTMLAAIYSHVRYVRSGRVGDVVAAAAWLGAGLLFDVQGALAPLLLFALTSAYLVPGRWPAAARRTLRSFRRAWTIYGALTAAYLVLFLIKLQTSSQQPINPRNISSVLSLAATMLRVGFVPAAVGGPWRWIVPGGDYGVAAETPVLTQVTWVLAALIVGASLWYRRHALRSWLILAGWLLLADFLPVAISRLTELPASLLGADTYYLADSAPVLAVCVGLAFWPVIGEQDPYRVRRPRSVPLAVSAFARRRRTSSGR
;
A
#
# COMPACT_ATOMS: atom_id res chain seq x y z
N MET A 1 -3.65 1.56 -36.95
CA MET A 1 -3.76 1.01 -35.56
C MET A 1 -3.00 -0.31 -35.57
N PRO A 2 -1.87 -0.45 -34.91
CA PRO A 2 -1.21 -1.74 -34.84
C PRO A 2 -1.92 -2.58 -33.76
N ASP A 3 -2.18 -3.79 -34.14
CA ASP A 3 -2.82 -4.88 -33.41
C ASP A 3 -2.12 -5.11 -32.04
N LEU A 4 -2.75 -4.66 -30.98
CA LEU A 4 -2.39 -5.08 -29.61
C LEU A 4 -2.97 -6.48 -29.49
N GLY A 5 -2.11 -7.51 -29.60
CA GLY A 5 -2.47 -8.90 -29.48
C GLY A 5 -3.50 -9.12 -28.38
N GLN A 6 -4.73 -9.32 -28.78
CA GLN A 6 -5.85 -9.64 -27.90
C GLN A 6 -5.50 -10.91 -27.15
N LEU A 7 -5.28 -10.78 -25.85
CA LEU A 7 -5.30 -11.94 -24.97
C LEU A 7 -6.65 -12.65 -25.20
N PRO A 8 -6.67 -13.97 -25.40
CA PRO A 8 -7.89 -14.67 -25.77
C PRO A 8 -8.98 -14.40 -24.75
N ALA A 9 -10.08 -13.81 -25.21
CA ALA A 9 -11.26 -13.47 -24.41
C ALA A 9 -11.79 -14.64 -23.56
N ALA A 10 -11.51 -15.87 -23.98
CA ALA A 10 -11.80 -17.11 -23.27
C ALA A 10 -11.07 -17.24 -21.90
N ALA A 11 -9.92 -16.60 -21.71
CA ALA A 11 -9.20 -16.62 -20.41
C ALA A 11 -9.83 -15.65 -19.41
N VAL A 12 -10.40 -14.55 -19.90
CA VAL A 12 -11.09 -13.53 -19.08
C VAL A 12 -12.51 -13.98 -18.73
N GLN A 13 -13.19 -14.64 -19.66
CA GLN A 13 -14.56 -15.14 -19.44
C GLN A 13 -14.63 -16.32 -18.48
N ARG A 14 -13.63 -17.20 -18.43
CA ARG A 14 -13.54 -18.27 -17.41
C ARG A 14 -13.28 -17.75 -16.00
N ALA A 15 -12.80 -16.53 -15.85
CA ALA A 15 -12.61 -15.90 -14.53
C ALA A 15 -13.88 -15.25 -13.98
N ALA A 16 -14.90 -15.02 -14.82
CA ALA A 16 -16.12 -14.30 -14.44
C ALA A 16 -17.35 -15.20 -14.16
N SER A 17 -17.32 -16.46 -14.58
CA SER A 17 -18.45 -17.38 -14.39
C SER A 17 -18.15 -18.44 -13.33
N GLY A 18 -18.53 -18.20 -12.08
CA GLY A 18 -18.52 -19.22 -11.06
C GLY A 18 -18.16 -18.77 -9.65
N SER A 19 -18.89 -17.82 -9.07
CA SER A 19 -18.58 -17.32 -7.73
C SER A 19 -18.85 -18.28 -6.57
N ALA A 20 -19.67 -19.30 -6.72
CA ALA A 20 -20.02 -20.25 -5.65
C ALA A 20 -19.22 -21.58 -5.69
N GLY A 21 -18.71 -22.01 -6.85
CA GLY A 21 -17.83 -23.18 -6.97
C GLY A 21 -16.35 -22.90 -6.70
N TRP A 22 -16.00 -21.65 -6.58
CA TRP A 22 -14.62 -21.14 -6.55
C TRP A 22 -13.85 -21.45 -5.27
N VAL A 23 -14.56 -21.48 -4.15
CA VAL A 23 -13.95 -21.64 -2.81
C VAL A 23 -13.63 -23.11 -2.52
N ARG A 24 -14.33 -24.05 -3.11
CA ARG A 24 -14.26 -25.47 -2.71
C ARG A 24 -13.04 -26.26 -3.14
N THR A 25 -12.17 -25.75 -4.00
CA THR A 25 -11.10 -26.58 -4.62
C THR A 25 -9.69 -25.99 -4.70
N ASN A 26 -9.44 -24.76 -4.18
CA ASN A 26 -8.11 -24.17 -4.31
C ASN A 26 -7.43 -23.95 -2.96
N PRO A 27 -6.36 -24.73 -2.64
CA PRO A 27 -5.69 -24.66 -1.34
C PRO A 27 -5.08 -23.28 -1.03
N VAL A 28 -4.67 -22.52 -2.06
CA VAL A 28 -4.12 -21.17 -1.88
C VAL A 28 -5.20 -20.21 -1.37
N ILE A 29 -6.43 -20.30 -1.87
CA ILE A 29 -7.54 -19.45 -1.42
C ILE A 29 -7.93 -19.83 0.02
N HIS A 30 -8.01 -21.12 0.35
CA HIS A 30 -8.28 -21.56 1.71
C HIS A 30 -7.22 -21.06 2.69
N ALA A 31 -5.93 -21.23 2.36
CA ALA A 31 -4.84 -20.70 3.18
C ALA A 31 -4.92 -19.17 3.36
N ALA A 32 -5.26 -18.43 2.29
CA ALA A 32 -5.44 -16.99 2.37
C ALA A 32 -6.61 -16.59 3.28
N LEU A 33 -7.75 -17.29 3.21
CA LEU A 33 -8.90 -17.04 4.09
C LEU A 33 -8.59 -17.36 5.56
N VAL A 34 -7.82 -18.44 5.81
CA VAL A 34 -7.35 -18.77 7.17
C VAL A 34 -6.43 -17.68 7.70
N LEU A 35 -5.51 -17.16 6.88
CA LEU A 35 -4.64 -16.04 7.27
C LEU A 35 -5.43 -14.77 7.58
N ILE A 36 -6.45 -14.44 6.76
CA ILE A 36 -7.33 -13.30 7.03
C ILE A 36 -8.08 -13.51 8.34
N ALA A 37 -8.66 -14.69 8.57
CA ALA A 37 -9.35 -14.99 9.81
C ALA A 37 -8.42 -14.89 11.03
N ALA A 38 -7.20 -15.44 10.95
CA ALA A 38 -6.20 -15.35 12.02
C ALA A 38 -5.82 -13.89 12.33
N GLN A 39 -5.63 -13.07 11.29
CA GLN A 39 -5.38 -11.63 11.46
C GLN A 39 -6.56 -10.93 12.15
N LEU A 40 -7.81 -11.22 11.76
CA LEU A 40 -8.99 -10.61 12.38
C LEU A 40 -9.13 -11.00 13.85
N CYS A 41 -8.90 -12.28 14.19
CA CYS A 41 -8.89 -12.74 15.59
C CYS A 41 -7.81 -12.00 16.40
N TRP A 42 -6.59 -11.88 15.86
CA TRP A 42 -5.51 -11.15 16.50
C TRP A 42 -5.85 -9.67 16.71
N LYS A 43 -6.35 -8.99 15.67
CA LYS A 43 -6.73 -7.56 15.75
C LYS A 43 -7.93 -7.35 16.68
N ALA A 44 -8.92 -8.26 16.69
CA ALA A 44 -10.03 -8.22 17.64
C ALA A 44 -9.55 -8.35 19.09
N TYR A 45 -8.59 -9.25 19.35
CA TYR A 45 -7.95 -9.34 20.66
C TYR A 45 -7.25 -8.04 21.06
N LEU A 46 -6.52 -7.39 20.15
CA LEU A 46 -5.88 -6.09 20.44
C LEU A 46 -6.94 -5.01 20.72
N LEU A 47 -7.97 -4.90 19.90
CA LEU A 47 -9.05 -3.92 20.07
C LEU A 47 -9.80 -4.12 21.40
N SER A 48 -9.93 -5.35 21.90
CA SER A 48 -10.53 -5.61 23.22
C SER A 48 -9.71 -5.08 24.40
N ARG A 49 -8.46 -4.65 24.16
CA ARG A 49 -7.55 -4.05 25.16
C ARG A 49 -7.48 -2.53 25.08
N PHE A 50 -8.12 -1.91 24.08
CA PHE A 50 -8.11 -0.49 23.85
C PHE A 50 -9.46 0.15 24.18
N TYR A 51 -9.48 1.48 24.19
CA TYR A 51 -10.66 2.31 24.33
C TYR A 51 -10.41 3.66 23.61
N PHE A 52 -11.44 4.48 23.47
CA PHE A 52 -11.31 5.84 22.96
C PHE A 52 -10.32 6.67 23.76
N ARG A 53 -9.60 7.57 23.08
CA ARG A 53 -8.54 8.38 23.68
C ARG A 53 -8.52 9.79 23.07
N GLN A 54 -8.09 10.75 23.88
CA GLN A 54 -7.75 12.12 23.42
C GLN A 54 -8.69 12.67 22.30
N ASP A 55 -8.18 12.79 21.07
CA ASP A 55 -8.92 13.32 19.93
C ASP A 55 -10.16 12.50 19.57
N ASP A 56 -10.23 11.21 19.96
CA ASP A 56 -11.43 10.41 19.77
C ASP A 56 -12.61 11.02 20.52
N PHE A 57 -12.41 11.40 21.80
CA PHE A 57 -13.45 12.05 22.59
C PHE A 57 -13.84 13.40 22.01
N LEU A 58 -12.83 14.19 21.56
CA LEU A 58 -13.09 15.48 20.93
C LEU A 58 -13.98 15.35 19.68
N LEU A 59 -13.71 14.38 18.84
CA LEU A 59 -14.47 14.16 17.61
C LEU A 59 -15.84 13.52 17.87
N LEU A 60 -15.95 12.64 18.86
CA LEU A 60 -17.22 12.06 19.29
C LEU A 60 -18.14 13.15 19.89
N ASP A 61 -17.61 14.00 20.79
CA ASP A 61 -18.36 15.11 21.37
C ASP A 61 -18.82 16.10 20.31
N ARG A 62 -17.93 16.42 19.38
CA ARG A 62 -18.26 17.26 18.23
C ARG A 62 -19.36 16.66 17.35
N ALA A 63 -19.32 15.34 17.13
CA ALA A 63 -20.35 14.63 16.37
C ALA A 63 -21.69 14.58 17.11
N LEU A 64 -21.70 14.53 18.44
CA LEU A 64 -22.89 14.60 19.27
C LEU A 64 -23.54 16.01 19.23
N SER A 65 -22.72 17.05 19.30
CA SER A 65 -23.18 18.44 19.39
C SER A 65 -23.63 19.04 18.05
N HIS A 66 -23.25 18.42 16.91
CA HIS A 66 -23.55 18.93 15.57
C HIS A 66 -24.47 18.00 14.76
N GLY A 67 -25.37 18.58 13.96
CA GLY A 67 -26.08 17.87 12.91
C GLY A 67 -25.17 17.57 11.71
N LEU A 68 -25.60 16.65 10.84
CA LEU A 68 -24.90 16.33 9.59
C LEU A 68 -25.06 17.49 8.58
N SER A 69 -24.26 18.54 8.75
CA SER A 69 -24.27 19.74 7.91
C SER A 69 -23.00 19.82 7.07
N LEU A 70 -23.04 20.57 5.96
CA LEU A 70 -21.85 20.80 5.14
C LEU A 70 -20.73 21.50 5.93
N ASN A 71 -21.09 22.41 6.85
CA ASN A 71 -20.11 23.08 7.71
C ASN A 71 -19.41 22.11 8.66
N TYR A 72 -20.12 21.12 9.19
CA TYR A 72 -19.53 20.06 10.00
C TYR A 72 -18.64 19.16 9.14
N LEU A 73 -19.14 18.66 8.01
CA LEU A 73 -18.42 17.71 7.16
C LEU A 73 -17.16 18.31 6.54
N PHE A 74 -17.24 19.56 6.06
CA PHE A 74 -16.09 20.22 5.43
C PHE A 74 -15.34 21.15 6.40
N SER A 75 -15.42 20.87 7.69
CA SER A 75 -14.59 21.53 8.68
C SER A 75 -13.15 21.03 8.61
N PHE A 76 -12.20 21.97 8.69
CA PHE A 76 -10.79 21.67 8.73
C PHE A 76 -10.35 21.55 10.20
N SER A 77 -9.72 20.44 10.58
CA SER A 77 -9.28 20.18 11.95
C SER A 77 -8.04 19.30 11.98
N GLY A 78 -7.06 19.68 12.81
CA GLY A 78 -5.81 18.90 12.97
C GLY A 78 -4.98 18.76 11.68
N GLY A 79 -5.11 19.70 10.72
CA GLY A 79 -4.45 19.61 9.42
C GLY A 79 -5.18 18.73 8.40
N HIS A 80 -6.36 18.22 8.74
CA HIS A 80 -7.11 17.29 7.89
C HIS A 80 -8.44 17.86 7.39
N LEU A 81 -8.76 17.59 6.13
CA LEU A 81 -10.08 17.70 5.53
C LEU A 81 -10.57 16.28 5.26
N ARG A 82 -11.42 15.72 6.16
CA ARG A 82 -11.83 14.31 6.17
C ARG A 82 -13.34 14.13 6.35
N PRO A 83 -14.16 14.59 5.41
CA PRO A 83 -15.61 14.51 5.54
C PRO A 83 -16.11 13.05 5.73
N GLY A 84 -15.47 12.07 5.12
CA GLY A 84 -15.80 10.64 5.29
C GLY A 84 -15.56 10.16 6.72
N GLY A 85 -14.43 10.51 7.34
CA GLY A 85 -14.16 10.22 8.74
C GLY A 85 -15.20 10.85 9.67
N LEU A 86 -15.57 12.12 9.43
CA LEU A 86 -16.61 12.81 10.21
C LEU A 86 -17.99 12.17 10.06
N VAL A 87 -18.33 11.63 8.87
CA VAL A 87 -19.55 10.83 8.70
C VAL A 87 -19.51 9.58 9.57
N VAL A 88 -18.37 8.87 9.61
CA VAL A 88 -18.23 7.67 10.43
C VAL A 88 -18.39 8.02 11.93
N PHE A 89 -17.76 9.08 12.41
CA PHE A 89 -17.93 9.56 13.79
C PHE A 89 -19.40 9.89 14.08
N TRP A 90 -20.06 10.62 13.18
CA TRP A 90 -21.46 11.00 13.33
C TRP A 90 -22.38 9.76 13.37
N LEU A 91 -22.18 8.79 12.48
CA LEU A 91 -22.99 7.56 12.46
C LEU A 91 -22.82 6.77 13.75
N ILE A 92 -21.59 6.55 14.21
CA ILE A 92 -21.32 5.82 15.45
C ILE A 92 -22.01 6.50 16.64
N THR A 93 -21.89 7.82 16.76
CA THR A 93 -22.51 8.56 17.87
C THR A 93 -24.05 8.55 17.84
N ARG A 94 -24.67 8.42 16.65
CA ARG A 94 -26.14 8.30 16.53
C ARG A 94 -26.63 6.89 16.82
N LEU A 95 -25.82 5.86 16.55
CA LEU A 95 -26.16 4.47 16.84
C LEU A 95 -25.97 4.14 18.31
N SER A 96 -24.79 4.43 18.86
CA SER A 96 -24.44 4.17 20.27
C SER A 96 -23.28 5.09 20.67
N PRO A 97 -23.54 6.19 21.41
CA PRO A 97 -22.48 7.13 21.81
C PRO A 97 -21.41 6.45 22.68
N TYR A 98 -20.15 6.73 22.38
CA TYR A 98 -18.99 6.21 23.12
C TYR A 98 -18.92 4.68 23.20
N ASP A 99 -19.56 3.98 22.26
CA ASP A 99 -19.54 2.51 22.21
C ASP A 99 -18.28 2.01 21.46
N TRP A 100 -17.29 1.60 22.23
CA TRP A 100 -16.06 1.04 21.68
C TRP A 100 -16.26 -0.30 20.98
N LEU A 101 -17.24 -1.10 21.41
CA LEU A 101 -17.55 -2.37 20.75
C LEU A 101 -18.04 -2.13 19.33
N LEU A 102 -18.94 -1.18 19.15
CA LEU A 102 -19.45 -0.80 17.82
C LEU A 102 -18.31 -0.29 16.91
N ALA A 103 -17.45 0.60 17.43
CA ALA A 103 -16.27 1.10 16.72
C ALA A 103 -15.32 -0.05 16.34
N SER A 104 -15.10 -1.00 17.24
CA SER A 104 -14.28 -2.19 17.01
C SER A 104 -14.87 -3.11 15.94
N ILE A 105 -16.19 -3.34 15.94
CA ILE A 105 -16.89 -4.14 14.92
C ILE A 105 -16.71 -3.51 13.54
N VAL A 106 -16.91 -2.19 13.42
CA VAL A 106 -16.71 -1.46 12.16
C VAL A 106 -15.25 -1.58 11.68
N THR A 107 -14.30 -1.46 12.60
CA THR A 107 -12.86 -1.62 12.31
C THR A 107 -12.55 -3.03 11.81
N ILE A 108 -13.03 -4.06 12.47
CA ILE A 108 -12.83 -5.47 12.08
C ILE A 108 -13.46 -5.76 10.70
N ALA A 109 -14.66 -5.24 10.44
CA ALA A 109 -15.32 -5.38 9.14
C ALA A 109 -14.49 -4.71 8.01
N ALA A 110 -13.95 -3.53 8.27
CA ALA A 110 -13.09 -2.82 7.33
C ALA A 110 -11.75 -3.55 7.10
N LEU A 111 -11.12 -4.09 8.15
CA LEU A 111 -9.92 -4.94 8.04
C LEU A 111 -10.18 -6.21 7.22
N ALA A 112 -11.33 -6.86 7.42
CA ALA A 112 -11.74 -8.02 6.63
C ALA A 112 -11.89 -7.67 5.15
N ALA A 113 -12.55 -6.55 4.85
CA ALA A 113 -12.70 -6.05 3.48
C ALA A 113 -11.34 -5.72 2.84
N ALA A 114 -10.41 -5.09 3.59
CA ALA A 114 -9.07 -4.80 3.12
C ALA A 114 -8.27 -6.08 2.83
N GLY A 115 -8.34 -7.09 3.69
CA GLY A 115 -7.73 -8.40 3.48
C GLY A 115 -8.23 -9.11 2.22
N VAL A 116 -9.57 -9.09 2.01
CA VAL A 116 -10.19 -9.65 0.80
C VAL A 116 -9.80 -8.86 -0.45
N LEU A 117 -9.76 -7.53 -0.39
CA LEU A 117 -9.35 -6.69 -1.52
C LEU A 117 -7.87 -6.92 -1.87
N MET A 118 -6.99 -7.02 -0.88
CA MET A 118 -5.59 -7.36 -1.08
C MET A 118 -5.46 -8.73 -1.76
N LEU A 119 -6.14 -9.76 -1.27
CA LEU A 119 -6.15 -11.08 -1.91
C LEU A 119 -6.61 -11.01 -3.36
N ARG A 120 -7.71 -10.29 -3.66
CA ARG A 120 -8.20 -10.10 -5.04
C ARG A 120 -7.19 -9.38 -5.92
N LEU A 121 -6.51 -8.37 -5.38
CA LEU A 121 -5.44 -7.65 -6.07
C LEU A 121 -4.25 -8.56 -6.38
N LEU A 122 -3.80 -9.36 -5.43
CA LEU A 122 -2.70 -10.30 -5.63
C LEU A 122 -3.06 -11.39 -6.65
N LEU A 123 -4.29 -11.90 -6.61
CA LEU A 123 -4.78 -12.87 -7.59
C LEU A 123 -4.85 -12.30 -9.01
N ILE A 124 -5.28 -11.06 -9.19
CA ILE A 124 -5.31 -10.45 -10.51
C ILE A 124 -3.91 -10.12 -11.01
N LEU A 125 -2.98 -9.70 -10.16
CA LEU A 125 -1.61 -9.39 -10.55
C LEU A 125 -0.79 -10.63 -10.85
N PHE A 126 -0.80 -11.63 -9.98
CA PHE A 126 0.13 -12.76 -9.99
C PHE A 126 -0.51 -14.11 -10.31
N GLY A 127 -1.84 -14.22 -10.31
CA GLY A 127 -2.55 -15.48 -10.47
C GLY A 127 -2.59 -16.31 -9.18
N ARG A 128 -3.08 -17.57 -9.31
CA ARG A 128 -3.29 -18.51 -8.19
C ARG A 128 -2.01 -19.27 -7.84
N ARG A 129 -0.98 -18.57 -7.35
CA ARG A 129 0.29 -19.16 -6.93
C ARG A 129 0.39 -19.18 -5.41
N PRO A 130 0.96 -20.22 -4.77
CA PRO A 130 1.22 -20.19 -3.32
C PRO A 130 2.04 -18.98 -2.88
N ALA A 131 2.93 -18.50 -3.73
CA ALA A 131 3.78 -17.34 -3.47
C ALA A 131 3.04 -16.05 -3.15
N ILE A 132 1.76 -15.89 -3.55
CA ILE A 132 0.95 -14.70 -3.20
C ILE A 132 0.64 -14.62 -1.70
N LEU A 133 0.77 -15.74 -0.97
CA LEU A 133 0.58 -15.74 0.48
C LEU A 133 1.65 -14.91 1.20
N ILE A 134 2.86 -14.76 0.65
CA ILE A 134 3.93 -13.95 1.25
C ILE A 134 3.54 -12.47 1.32
N PRO A 135 3.23 -11.76 0.20
CA PRO A 135 2.77 -10.39 0.27
C PRO A 135 1.46 -10.23 1.02
N LEU A 136 0.57 -11.25 1.01
CA LEU A 136 -0.63 -11.23 1.83
C LEU A 136 -0.29 -11.25 3.34
N ILE A 137 0.62 -12.12 3.78
CA ILE A 137 1.09 -12.17 5.18
C ILE A 137 1.71 -10.83 5.57
N ILE A 138 2.58 -10.26 4.73
CA ILE A 138 3.19 -8.95 4.97
C ILE A 138 2.11 -7.91 5.20
N PHE A 139 1.07 -7.85 4.37
CA PHE A 139 -0.03 -6.89 4.53
C PHE A 139 -0.83 -7.13 5.81
N LEU A 140 -1.23 -8.38 6.08
CA LEU A 140 -2.13 -8.71 7.18
C LEU A 140 -1.47 -8.53 8.56
N PHE A 141 -0.19 -8.87 8.66
CA PHE A 141 0.52 -8.94 9.95
C PHE A 141 1.58 -7.85 10.13
N THR A 142 1.65 -6.87 9.23
CA THR A 142 2.60 -5.77 9.37
C THR A 142 2.40 -4.99 10.68
N PRO A 143 3.48 -4.70 11.40
CA PRO A 143 3.43 -3.81 12.57
C PRO A 143 3.17 -2.34 12.23
N LEU A 144 3.29 -1.92 10.96
CA LEU A 144 3.02 -0.54 10.51
C LEU A 144 1.65 -0.03 10.93
N THR A 145 0.65 -0.93 11.07
CA THR A 145 -0.72 -0.56 11.42
C THR A 145 -1.03 -0.70 12.92
N LEU A 146 -0.05 -1.08 13.76
CA LEU A 146 -0.33 -1.38 15.18
C LEU A 146 -0.55 -0.12 16.02
N ALA A 147 0.32 0.88 15.90
CA ALA A 147 0.18 2.14 16.60
C ALA A 147 -1.14 2.83 16.23
N GLY A 148 -1.43 2.92 14.91
CA GLY A 148 -2.67 3.50 14.41
C GLY A 148 -3.94 2.75 14.82
N LEU A 149 -3.87 1.44 15.10
CA LEU A 149 -5.02 0.67 15.55
C LEU A 149 -5.47 1.04 16.98
N SER A 150 -4.56 1.50 17.81
CA SER A 150 -4.83 1.88 19.20
C SER A 150 -5.53 3.23 19.34
N PHE A 151 -5.75 3.95 18.26
CA PHE A 151 -6.28 5.31 18.24
C PHE A 151 -7.34 5.43 17.12
N TRP A 152 -8.63 5.48 17.51
CA TRP A 152 -9.72 5.32 16.55
C TRP A 152 -9.82 6.46 15.54
N THR A 153 -9.49 7.67 15.94
CA THR A 153 -9.36 8.81 15.03
C THR A 153 -8.44 8.49 13.86
N THR A 154 -7.31 7.86 14.14
CA THR A 154 -6.35 7.48 13.09
C THR A 154 -6.86 6.29 12.27
N VAL A 155 -7.55 5.33 12.91
CA VAL A 155 -8.18 4.20 12.19
C VAL A 155 -9.14 4.70 11.12
N THR A 156 -9.92 5.77 11.40
CA THR A 156 -10.87 6.35 10.45
C THR A 156 -10.20 7.10 9.29
N ASP A 157 -8.91 7.32 9.34
CA ASP A 157 -8.11 7.93 8.27
C ASP A 157 -7.43 6.85 7.42
N TRP A 158 -6.45 6.12 7.99
CA TRP A 158 -5.62 5.19 7.22
C TRP A 158 -6.34 3.93 6.71
N LEU A 159 -7.31 3.38 7.47
CA LEU A 159 -7.95 2.12 7.07
C LEU A 159 -8.92 2.30 5.87
N PRO A 160 -9.82 3.31 5.84
CA PRO A 160 -10.59 3.62 4.65
C PRO A 160 -9.70 4.03 3.46
N LEU A 161 -8.59 4.74 3.69
CA LEU A 161 -7.62 5.06 2.63
C LEU A 161 -7.02 3.79 2.03
N GLN A 162 -6.59 2.82 2.85
CA GLN A 162 -6.11 1.53 2.36
C GLN A 162 -7.16 0.77 1.56
N LEU A 163 -8.40 0.71 2.06
CA LEU A 163 -9.52 0.07 1.38
C LEU A 163 -9.76 0.66 0.00
N THR A 164 -9.90 1.97 -0.07
CA THR A 164 -10.20 2.69 -1.30
C THR A 164 -9.04 2.63 -2.29
N MET A 165 -7.81 2.71 -1.81
CA MET A 165 -6.60 2.55 -2.62
C MET A 165 -6.49 1.14 -3.21
N LEU A 166 -6.70 0.08 -2.41
CA LEU A 166 -6.69 -1.30 -2.91
C LEU A 166 -7.80 -1.53 -3.94
N ALA A 167 -8.99 -1.02 -3.71
CA ALA A 167 -10.13 -1.12 -4.63
C ALA A 167 -9.88 -0.32 -5.92
N ALA A 168 -9.26 0.86 -5.82
CA ALA A 168 -8.87 1.67 -6.97
C ALA A 168 -7.79 0.97 -7.82
N ILE A 169 -6.73 0.43 -7.19
CA ILE A 169 -5.69 -0.34 -7.90
C ILE A 169 -6.31 -1.56 -8.58
N TYR A 170 -7.15 -2.32 -7.88
CA TYR A 170 -7.83 -3.50 -8.43
C TYR A 170 -8.68 -3.14 -9.65
N SER A 171 -9.52 -2.11 -9.54
CA SER A 171 -10.40 -1.65 -10.61
C SER A 171 -9.59 -1.10 -11.80
N HIS A 172 -8.52 -0.35 -11.53
CA HIS A 172 -7.65 0.17 -12.58
C HIS A 172 -6.89 -0.95 -13.33
N VAL A 173 -6.37 -1.95 -12.62
CA VAL A 173 -5.73 -3.12 -13.26
C VAL A 173 -6.74 -3.86 -14.17
N ARG A 174 -7.99 -3.98 -13.73
CA ARG A 174 -9.06 -4.53 -14.57
C ARG A 174 -9.30 -3.67 -15.83
N TYR A 175 -9.36 -2.36 -15.66
CA TYR A 175 -9.51 -1.43 -16.79
C TYR A 175 -8.36 -1.56 -17.80
N VAL A 176 -7.12 -1.58 -17.33
CA VAL A 176 -5.95 -1.73 -18.22
C VAL A 176 -6.00 -3.04 -19.01
N ARG A 177 -6.58 -4.11 -18.45
CA ARG A 177 -6.70 -5.42 -19.10
C ARG A 177 -7.94 -5.61 -19.96
N SER A 178 -9.06 -5.02 -19.58
CA SER A 178 -10.36 -5.26 -20.22
C SER A 178 -10.79 -4.12 -21.14
N GLY A 179 -10.28 -2.90 -20.92
CA GLY A 179 -10.75 -1.69 -21.60
C GLY A 179 -12.17 -1.24 -21.21
N ARG A 180 -12.82 -1.89 -20.22
CA ARG A 180 -14.22 -1.61 -19.87
C ARG A 180 -14.36 -0.28 -19.15
N VAL A 181 -15.28 0.58 -19.62
CA VAL A 181 -15.55 1.89 -19.01
C VAL A 181 -16.00 1.76 -17.54
N GLY A 182 -16.81 0.75 -17.20
CA GLY A 182 -17.22 0.52 -15.82
C GLY A 182 -16.06 0.33 -14.84
N ASP A 183 -14.94 -0.26 -15.28
CA ASP A 183 -13.77 -0.47 -14.42
C ASP A 183 -13.02 0.87 -14.16
N VAL A 184 -12.96 1.80 -15.14
CA VAL A 184 -12.35 3.12 -14.90
C VAL A 184 -13.25 4.01 -14.03
N VAL A 185 -14.58 3.92 -14.20
CA VAL A 185 -15.54 4.62 -13.34
C VAL A 185 -15.44 4.11 -11.90
N ALA A 186 -15.35 2.78 -11.71
CA ALA A 186 -15.16 2.20 -10.39
C ALA A 186 -13.82 2.66 -9.76
N ALA A 187 -12.72 2.69 -10.52
CA ALA A 187 -11.46 3.20 -10.03
C ALA A 187 -11.55 4.68 -9.62
N ALA A 188 -12.21 5.53 -10.43
CA ALA A 188 -12.44 6.94 -10.11
C ALA A 188 -13.30 7.12 -8.85
N ALA A 189 -14.35 6.32 -8.70
CA ALA A 189 -15.22 6.35 -7.51
C ALA A 189 -14.44 5.99 -6.24
N TRP A 190 -13.57 4.95 -6.31
CA TRP A 190 -12.73 4.58 -5.17
C TRP A 190 -11.66 5.63 -4.85
N LEU A 191 -11.05 6.26 -5.86
CA LEU A 191 -10.15 7.40 -5.65
C LEU A 191 -10.86 8.57 -4.98
N GLY A 192 -12.07 8.91 -5.45
CA GLY A 192 -12.90 9.96 -4.84
C GLY A 192 -13.27 9.62 -3.39
N ALA A 193 -13.64 8.36 -3.13
CA ALA A 193 -13.92 7.92 -1.78
C ALA A 193 -12.70 8.04 -0.87
N GLY A 194 -11.47 7.70 -1.35
CA GLY A 194 -10.25 7.85 -0.57
C GLY A 194 -9.96 9.29 -0.17
N LEU A 195 -10.20 10.24 -1.07
CA LEU A 195 -10.04 11.67 -0.81
C LEU A 195 -10.98 12.21 0.28
N LEU A 196 -12.09 11.51 0.55
CA LEU A 196 -12.99 11.88 1.64
C LEU A 196 -12.46 11.50 3.03
N PHE A 197 -11.44 10.65 3.10
CA PHE A 197 -10.86 10.18 4.37
C PHE A 197 -9.50 10.79 4.66
N ASP A 198 -8.63 10.90 3.66
CA ASP A 198 -7.31 11.48 3.86
C ASP A 198 -6.78 12.17 2.59
N VAL A 199 -6.06 13.28 2.79
CA VAL A 199 -5.40 14.03 1.71
C VAL A 199 -4.35 13.20 0.97
N GLN A 200 -3.74 12.21 1.61
CA GLN A 200 -2.80 11.27 0.99
C GLN A 200 -3.45 10.47 -0.16
N GLY A 201 -4.78 10.33 -0.17
CA GLY A 201 -5.55 9.82 -1.30
C GLY A 201 -5.27 10.53 -2.63
N ALA A 202 -4.83 11.80 -2.58
CA ALA A 202 -4.43 12.56 -3.75
C ALA A 202 -3.17 11.99 -4.46
N LEU A 203 -2.38 11.18 -3.77
CA LEU A 203 -1.20 10.51 -4.33
C LEU A 203 -1.54 9.16 -4.98
N ALA A 204 -2.72 8.60 -4.71
CA ALA A 204 -3.13 7.32 -5.27
C ALA A 204 -3.11 7.26 -6.81
N PRO A 205 -3.54 8.29 -7.58
CA PRO A 205 -3.39 8.31 -9.04
C PRO A 205 -1.92 8.22 -9.51
N LEU A 206 -0.98 8.82 -8.77
CA LEU A 206 0.44 8.73 -9.06
C LEU A 206 0.96 7.31 -8.84
N LEU A 207 0.53 6.65 -7.78
CA LEU A 207 0.82 5.23 -7.52
C LEU A 207 0.27 4.33 -8.65
N LEU A 208 -0.98 4.53 -9.06
CA LEU A 208 -1.59 3.82 -10.19
C LEU A 208 -0.79 4.01 -11.48
N PHE A 209 -0.35 5.23 -11.76
CA PHE A 209 0.46 5.55 -12.92
C PHE A 209 1.83 4.85 -12.87
N ALA A 210 2.50 4.90 -11.71
CA ALA A 210 3.79 4.26 -11.51
C ALA A 210 3.70 2.73 -11.69
N LEU A 211 2.70 2.07 -11.07
CA LEU A 211 2.46 0.63 -11.22
C LEU A 211 2.15 0.25 -12.67
N THR A 212 1.29 1.03 -13.34
CA THR A 212 0.89 0.75 -14.73
C THR A 212 2.06 0.88 -15.69
N SER A 213 2.82 1.98 -15.59
CA SER A 213 3.96 2.23 -16.47
C SER A 213 5.14 1.29 -16.21
N ALA A 214 5.29 0.81 -14.96
CA ALA A 214 6.39 -0.07 -14.59
C ALA A 214 6.12 -1.55 -14.95
N TYR A 215 4.85 -2.02 -14.87
CA TYR A 215 4.54 -3.45 -14.90
C TYR A 215 3.41 -3.88 -15.84
N LEU A 216 2.45 -2.99 -16.15
CA LEU A 216 1.28 -3.37 -16.95
C LEU A 216 1.43 -2.99 -18.43
N VAL A 217 2.28 -2.03 -18.74
CA VAL A 217 2.58 -1.61 -20.13
C VAL A 217 3.99 -2.08 -20.51
N PRO A 218 4.14 -2.85 -21.59
CA PRO A 218 5.44 -3.41 -21.98
C PRO A 218 6.44 -2.34 -22.43
N GLY A 219 7.74 -2.59 -22.16
CA GLY A 219 8.87 -1.82 -22.68
C GLY A 219 9.73 -1.14 -21.62
N ARG A 220 10.71 -0.31 -22.07
CA ARG A 220 11.58 0.48 -21.18
C ARG A 220 10.73 1.50 -20.43
N TRP A 221 10.92 1.67 -19.14
CA TRP A 221 10.06 2.46 -18.27
C TRP A 221 9.72 3.87 -18.80
N PRO A 222 10.67 4.71 -19.25
CA PRO A 222 10.30 6.04 -19.78
C PRO A 222 9.38 5.99 -21.02
N ALA A 223 9.61 5.01 -21.90
CA ALA A 223 8.75 4.82 -23.08
C ALA A 223 7.38 4.23 -22.70
N ALA A 224 7.34 3.34 -21.69
CA ALA A 224 6.12 2.78 -21.14
C ALA A 224 5.28 3.88 -20.46
N ALA A 225 5.91 4.81 -19.71
CA ALA A 225 5.23 5.95 -19.09
C ALA A 225 4.53 6.84 -20.13
N ARG A 226 5.21 7.19 -21.23
CA ARG A 226 4.60 7.95 -22.34
C ARG A 226 3.43 7.20 -22.99
N ARG A 227 3.57 5.88 -23.17
CA ARG A 227 2.47 5.05 -23.71
C ARG A 227 1.30 4.99 -22.74
N THR A 228 1.55 4.82 -21.46
CA THR A 228 0.54 4.81 -20.40
C THR A 228 -0.31 6.10 -20.45
N LEU A 229 0.33 7.27 -20.53
CA LEU A 229 -0.36 8.55 -20.63
C LEU A 229 -1.24 8.62 -21.90
N ARG A 230 -0.70 8.20 -23.05
CA ARG A 230 -1.44 8.30 -24.33
C ARG A 230 -2.57 7.27 -24.43
N SER A 231 -2.32 6.02 -24.04
CA SER A 231 -3.29 4.93 -24.18
C SER A 231 -4.47 5.03 -23.21
N PHE A 232 -4.22 5.54 -22.01
CA PHE A 232 -5.23 5.63 -20.94
C PHE A 232 -5.56 7.10 -20.60
N ARG A 233 -5.43 8.03 -21.58
CA ARG A 233 -5.61 9.47 -21.35
C ARG A 233 -6.94 9.82 -20.67
N ARG A 234 -8.04 9.14 -21.02
CA ARG A 234 -9.35 9.35 -20.41
C ARG A 234 -9.34 9.05 -18.90
N ALA A 235 -8.70 7.95 -18.50
CA ALA A 235 -8.57 7.62 -17.07
C ALA A 235 -7.74 8.68 -16.33
N TRP A 236 -6.59 9.08 -16.90
CA TRP A 236 -5.71 10.07 -16.27
C TRP A 236 -6.35 11.45 -16.19
N THR A 237 -7.14 11.87 -17.19
CA THR A 237 -7.89 13.14 -17.11
C THR A 237 -8.96 13.10 -16.01
N ILE A 238 -9.70 11.99 -15.87
CA ILE A 238 -10.71 11.83 -14.81
C ILE A 238 -10.03 11.85 -13.42
N TYR A 239 -8.98 11.04 -13.24
CA TYR A 239 -8.28 10.96 -11.94
C TYR A 239 -7.60 12.29 -11.60
N GLY A 240 -6.97 12.94 -12.59
CA GLY A 240 -6.34 14.24 -12.42
C GLY A 240 -7.34 15.36 -12.08
N ALA A 241 -8.49 15.40 -12.77
CA ALA A 241 -9.54 16.37 -12.49
C ALA A 241 -10.13 16.20 -11.08
N LEU A 242 -10.38 14.93 -10.67
CA LEU A 242 -10.88 14.61 -9.33
C LEU A 242 -9.89 15.05 -8.25
N THR A 243 -8.62 14.71 -8.42
CA THR A 243 -7.56 15.10 -7.49
C THR A 243 -7.37 16.61 -7.43
N ALA A 244 -7.37 17.29 -8.60
CA ALA A 244 -7.23 18.74 -8.66
C ALA A 244 -8.40 19.47 -7.96
N ALA A 245 -9.63 19.00 -8.19
CA ALA A 245 -10.82 19.56 -7.52
C ALA A 245 -10.72 19.43 -5.99
N TYR A 246 -10.29 18.25 -5.50
CA TYR A 246 -10.08 18.06 -4.07
C TYR A 246 -8.96 18.94 -3.51
N LEU A 247 -7.81 19.01 -4.20
CA LEU A 247 -6.68 19.83 -3.75
C LEU A 247 -7.03 21.32 -3.71
N VAL A 248 -7.80 21.82 -4.67
CA VAL A 248 -8.31 23.20 -4.65
C VAL A 248 -9.16 23.43 -3.41
N LEU A 249 -10.12 22.51 -3.13
CA LEU A 249 -10.94 22.60 -1.93
C LEU A 249 -10.10 22.54 -0.65
N PHE A 250 -9.13 21.62 -0.59
CA PHE A 250 -8.21 21.49 0.55
C PHE A 250 -7.41 22.76 0.78
N LEU A 251 -6.84 23.37 -0.26
CA LEU A 251 -6.08 24.62 -0.16
C LEU A 251 -6.93 25.80 0.29
N ILE A 252 -8.16 25.91 -0.22
CA ILE A 252 -9.12 26.95 0.25
C ILE A 252 -9.39 26.77 1.76
N LYS A 253 -9.64 25.53 2.19
CA LYS A 253 -9.91 25.25 3.61
C LYS A 253 -8.68 25.47 4.49
N LEU A 254 -7.48 25.11 4.01
CA LEU A 254 -6.22 25.36 4.71
C LEU A 254 -5.99 26.87 4.91
N GLN A 255 -6.18 27.69 3.87
CA GLN A 255 -5.99 29.14 3.96
C GLN A 255 -6.99 29.84 4.90
N THR A 256 -8.22 29.30 5.01
CA THR A 256 -9.26 29.85 5.91
C THR A 256 -9.16 29.30 7.34
N SER A 257 -8.27 28.32 7.59
CA SER A 257 -8.05 27.77 8.93
C SER A 257 -6.96 28.55 9.69
N SER A 258 -7.05 28.54 11.02
CA SER A 258 -5.98 29.04 11.88
C SER A 258 -4.72 28.15 11.89
N GLN A 259 -4.82 26.96 11.31
CA GLN A 259 -3.75 25.96 11.25
C GLN A 259 -3.00 26.09 9.92
N GLN A 260 -1.97 26.91 9.91
CA GLN A 260 -1.08 26.99 8.74
C GLN A 260 0.03 25.96 8.83
N PRO A 261 0.48 25.38 7.70
CA PRO A 261 1.68 24.54 7.68
C PRO A 261 2.85 25.35 8.20
N ILE A 262 3.51 24.84 9.20
CA ILE A 262 4.69 25.50 9.78
C ILE A 262 5.91 24.96 9.04
N ASN A 263 6.63 25.82 8.35
CA ASN A 263 7.87 25.44 7.66
C ASN A 263 8.88 24.86 8.66
N PRO A 264 9.48 23.73 8.37
CA PRO A 264 10.53 23.15 9.20
C PRO A 264 11.69 24.14 9.29
N ARG A 265 11.95 24.62 10.51
CA ARG A 265 12.95 25.67 10.77
C ARG A 265 14.39 25.23 10.64
N ASN A 266 14.63 23.90 10.62
CA ASN A 266 15.99 23.35 10.66
C ASN A 266 16.12 22.07 9.80
N ILE A 267 17.05 22.09 8.86
CA ILE A 267 17.36 20.96 8.00
C ILE A 267 17.82 19.72 8.79
N SER A 268 18.49 19.91 9.94
CA SER A 268 18.92 18.80 10.79
C SER A 268 17.73 18.03 11.38
N SER A 269 16.65 18.73 11.74
CA SER A 269 15.41 18.08 12.22
C SER A 269 14.73 17.29 11.11
N VAL A 270 14.72 17.79 9.88
CA VAL A 270 14.20 17.07 8.70
C VAL A 270 14.99 15.80 8.42
N LEU A 271 16.32 15.89 8.45
CA LEU A 271 17.22 14.73 8.26
C LEU A 271 17.08 13.72 9.41
N SER A 272 16.94 14.20 10.66
CA SER A 272 16.71 13.37 11.82
C SER A 272 15.37 12.62 11.71
N LEU A 273 14.30 13.31 11.27
CA LEU A 273 13.01 12.67 11.00
C LEU A 273 13.14 11.57 9.94
N ALA A 274 13.73 11.87 8.80
CA ALA A 274 13.93 10.88 7.72
C ALA A 274 14.73 9.66 8.20
N ALA A 275 15.84 9.91 8.92
CA ALA A 275 16.69 8.86 9.46
C ALA A 275 15.93 7.99 10.48
N THR A 276 15.17 8.58 11.40
CA THR A 276 14.43 7.85 12.43
C THR A 276 13.26 7.09 11.80
N MET A 277 12.51 7.72 10.90
CA MET A 277 11.36 7.12 10.22
C MET A 277 11.76 5.87 9.43
N LEU A 278 12.90 5.92 8.75
CA LEU A 278 13.43 4.75 8.04
C LEU A 278 14.06 3.74 8.99
N ARG A 279 14.94 4.22 9.91
CA ARG A 279 15.78 3.35 10.73
C ARG A 279 14.99 2.61 11.81
N VAL A 280 14.05 3.29 12.45
CA VAL A 280 13.31 2.77 13.61
C VAL A 280 11.87 2.38 13.24
N GLY A 281 11.20 3.20 12.43
CA GLY A 281 9.80 2.98 12.04
C GLY A 281 9.67 1.95 10.92
N PHE A 282 10.06 2.32 9.69
CA PHE A 282 9.70 1.58 8.48
C PHE A 282 10.48 0.26 8.29
N VAL A 283 11.83 0.31 8.29
CA VAL A 283 12.63 -0.88 7.93
C VAL A 283 12.43 -2.04 8.91
N PRO A 284 12.44 -1.82 10.24
CA PRO A 284 12.05 -2.89 11.17
C PRO A 284 10.65 -3.43 10.90
N ALA A 285 9.65 -2.58 10.70
CA ALA A 285 8.27 -3.00 10.46
C ALA A 285 8.10 -3.75 9.13
N ALA A 286 8.88 -3.44 8.10
CA ALA A 286 8.85 -4.12 6.82
C ALA A 286 9.35 -5.58 6.89
N VAL A 287 10.14 -5.94 7.91
CA VAL A 287 10.68 -7.28 8.12
C VAL A 287 10.11 -7.98 9.37
N GLY A 288 9.02 -7.47 9.93
CA GLY A 288 8.25 -8.08 11.00
C GLY A 288 8.52 -7.56 12.41
N GLY A 289 9.42 -6.56 12.60
CA GLY A 289 9.58 -5.77 13.83
C GLY A 289 8.74 -4.48 13.76
N PRO A 290 8.92 -3.50 14.67
CA PRO A 290 9.73 -3.59 15.87
C PRO A 290 9.17 -4.55 16.91
N TRP A 291 10.05 -5.24 17.62
CA TRP A 291 9.65 -6.15 18.71
C TRP A 291 9.61 -5.47 20.07
N ARG A 292 10.15 -4.27 20.18
CA ARG A 292 10.11 -3.45 21.39
C ARG A 292 9.37 -2.15 21.14
N TRP A 293 8.46 -1.83 22.04
CA TRP A 293 7.66 -0.61 22.04
C TRP A 293 7.82 0.08 23.39
N ILE A 294 7.81 1.40 23.39
CA ILE A 294 7.73 2.24 24.59
C ILE A 294 6.50 3.14 24.49
N VAL A 295 6.01 3.59 25.63
CA VAL A 295 4.87 4.52 25.73
C VAL A 295 5.36 5.83 26.33
N PRO A 296 5.90 6.76 25.54
CA PRO A 296 6.35 8.06 26.05
C PRO A 296 5.15 8.85 26.53
N GLY A 297 5.23 9.37 27.76
CA GLY A 297 4.14 10.17 28.33
C GLY A 297 2.86 9.41 28.68
N GLY A 298 2.81 8.07 28.50
CA GLY A 298 1.65 7.25 28.86
C GLY A 298 0.55 7.18 27.81
N ASP A 299 0.73 7.79 26.63
CA ASP A 299 -0.35 7.97 25.66
C ASP A 299 -0.44 6.85 24.61
N TYR A 300 0.62 6.62 23.82
CA TYR A 300 0.62 5.62 22.74
C TYR A 300 2.00 4.98 22.55
N GLY A 301 2.00 3.81 21.94
CA GLY A 301 3.22 3.05 21.72
C GLY A 301 3.99 3.52 20.49
N VAL A 302 5.28 3.81 20.65
CA VAL A 302 6.22 4.07 19.56
C VAL A 302 7.30 3.00 19.49
N ALA A 303 7.84 2.78 18.33
CA ALA A 303 8.92 1.84 18.10
C ALA A 303 10.20 2.23 18.88
N ALA A 304 10.80 1.29 19.59
CA ALA A 304 11.98 1.53 20.41
C ALA A 304 12.96 0.34 20.36
N GLU A 305 13.34 -0.04 19.14
CA GLU A 305 14.27 -1.16 18.94
C GLU A 305 15.64 -0.90 19.55
N THR A 306 16.27 -1.99 20.00
CA THR A 306 17.67 -1.96 20.39
C THR A 306 18.56 -1.75 19.14
N PRO A 307 19.77 -1.12 19.28
CA PRO A 307 20.67 -0.92 18.15
C PRO A 307 21.01 -2.22 17.41
N VAL A 308 21.17 -3.33 18.13
CA VAL A 308 21.47 -4.64 17.54
C VAL A 308 20.31 -5.13 16.66
N LEU A 309 19.08 -5.12 17.19
CA LEU A 309 17.91 -5.53 16.42
C LEU A 309 17.65 -4.63 15.22
N THR A 310 17.86 -3.32 15.37
CA THR A 310 17.82 -2.38 14.24
C THR A 310 18.81 -2.77 13.15
N GLN A 311 20.05 -3.09 13.50
CA GLN A 311 21.06 -3.53 12.51
C GLN A 311 20.65 -4.85 11.84
N VAL A 312 20.15 -5.82 12.59
CA VAL A 312 19.65 -7.09 12.03
C VAL A 312 18.53 -6.85 11.02
N THR A 313 17.55 -5.98 11.33
CA THR A 313 16.46 -5.67 10.39
C THR A 313 16.97 -5.00 9.11
N TRP A 314 17.96 -4.13 9.19
CA TRP A 314 18.59 -3.51 8.04
C TRP A 314 19.36 -4.50 7.17
N VAL A 315 20.09 -5.43 7.80
CA VAL A 315 20.78 -6.51 7.06
C VAL A 315 19.76 -7.41 6.35
N LEU A 316 18.68 -7.80 7.03
CA LEU A 316 17.61 -8.60 6.42
C LEU A 316 16.95 -7.86 5.25
N ALA A 317 16.61 -6.58 5.42
CA ALA A 317 16.05 -5.76 4.34
C ALA A 317 17.01 -5.64 3.15
N ALA A 318 18.29 -5.39 3.40
CA ALA A 318 19.32 -5.34 2.37
C ALA A 318 19.46 -6.67 1.62
N LEU A 319 19.41 -7.80 2.32
CA LEU A 319 19.43 -9.13 1.70
C LEU A 319 18.20 -9.38 0.84
N ILE A 320 17.00 -9.02 1.31
CA ILE A 320 15.74 -9.14 0.55
C ILE A 320 15.80 -8.30 -0.72
N VAL A 321 16.18 -7.03 -0.61
CA VAL A 321 16.33 -6.12 -1.75
C VAL A 321 17.40 -6.66 -2.71
N GLY A 322 18.59 -6.99 -2.21
CA GLY A 322 19.69 -7.53 -3.00
C GLY A 322 19.32 -8.82 -3.74
N ALA A 323 18.67 -9.76 -3.04
CA ALA A 323 18.20 -11.00 -3.65
C ALA A 323 17.20 -10.73 -4.78
N SER A 324 16.24 -9.81 -4.56
CA SER A 324 15.26 -9.45 -5.58
C SER A 324 15.92 -8.81 -6.81
N LEU A 325 16.85 -7.89 -6.62
CA LEU A 325 17.62 -7.24 -7.69
C LEU A 325 18.49 -8.22 -8.47
N TRP A 326 19.02 -9.22 -7.78
CA TRP A 326 19.80 -10.29 -8.39
C TRP A 326 18.95 -11.23 -9.26
N TYR A 327 17.79 -11.60 -8.76
CA TYR A 327 16.93 -12.60 -9.37
C TYR A 327 16.02 -12.01 -10.47
N ARG A 328 15.45 -10.82 -10.26
CA ARG A 328 14.39 -10.28 -11.09
C ARG A 328 14.85 -9.03 -11.86
N ARG A 329 14.53 -9.02 -13.16
CA ARG A 329 14.97 -7.93 -14.08
C ARG A 329 14.40 -6.56 -13.70
N HIS A 330 13.15 -6.50 -13.24
CA HIS A 330 12.42 -5.26 -12.98
C HIS A 330 12.24 -4.94 -11.48
N ALA A 331 12.91 -5.67 -10.58
CA ALA A 331 12.77 -5.45 -9.13
C ALA A 331 13.08 -4.01 -8.69
N LEU A 332 14.04 -3.34 -9.32
CA LEU A 332 14.37 -1.95 -8.99
C LEU A 332 13.16 -1.01 -9.12
N ARG A 333 12.26 -1.26 -10.10
CA ARG A 333 11.07 -0.43 -10.31
C ARG A 333 10.13 -0.48 -9.10
N SER A 334 9.92 -1.66 -8.48
CA SER A 334 9.07 -1.78 -7.30
C SER A 334 9.67 -1.07 -6.08
N TRP A 335 10.99 -1.18 -5.88
CA TRP A 335 11.65 -0.47 -4.79
C TRP A 335 11.64 1.05 -4.97
N LEU A 336 11.76 1.54 -6.20
CA LEU A 336 11.62 2.98 -6.51
C LEU A 336 10.18 3.47 -6.30
N ILE A 337 9.16 2.66 -6.61
CA ILE A 337 7.76 2.99 -6.34
C ILE A 337 7.53 3.07 -4.82
N LEU A 338 8.02 2.09 -4.06
CA LEU A 338 7.92 2.10 -2.61
C LEU A 338 8.64 3.29 -1.99
N ALA A 339 9.89 3.56 -2.40
CA ALA A 339 10.65 4.72 -1.92
C ALA A 339 9.97 6.05 -2.25
N GLY A 340 9.40 6.17 -3.45
CA GLY A 340 8.62 7.34 -3.87
C GLY A 340 7.36 7.52 -3.01
N TRP A 341 6.66 6.44 -2.67
CA TRP A 341 5.50 6.48 -1.79
C TRP A 341 5.91 6.93 -0.38
N LEU A 342 6.91 6.29 0.23
CA LEU A 342 7.43 6.68 1.54
C LEU A 342 7.85 8.15 1.60
N LEU A 343 8.48 8.64 0.54
CA LEU A 343 8.90 10.05 0.46
C LEU A 343 7.71 11.00 0.39
N LEU A 344 6.75 10.72 -0.50
CA LEU A 344 5.68 11.67 -0.85
C LEU A 344 4.47 11.54 0.07
N ALA A 345 4.10 10.33 0.50
CA ALA A 345 2.92 10.07 1.29
C ALA A 345 3.21 10.10 2.80
N ASP A 346 4.32 9.52 3.23
CA ASP A 346 4.59 9.40 4.67
C ASP A 346 5.52 10.52 5.16
N PHE A 347 6.69 10.66 4.56
CA PHE A 347 7.72 11.58 5.08
C PHE A 347 7.36 13.05 4.87
N LEU A 348 7.03 13.45 3.64
CA LEU A 348 6.86 14.85 3.28
C LEU A 348 5.71 15.53 4.04
N PRO A 349 4.50 14.93 4.19
CA PRO A 349 3.43 15.53 4.98
C PRO A 349 3.82 15.71 6.45
N VAL A 350 4.46 14.73 7.07
CA VAL A 350 4.91 14.80 8.48
C VAL A 350 5.98 15.87 8.66
N ALA A 351 6.94 15.96 7.73
CA ALA A 351 7.99 16.97 7.77
C ALA A 351 7.43 18.40 7.66
N ILE A 352 6.37 18.60 6.87
CA ILE A 352 5.77 19.92 6.66
C ILE A 352 4.82 20.28 7.81
N SER A 353 4.02 19.33 8.33
CA SER A 353 2.92 19.64 9.23
C SER A 353 3.21 19.38 10.71
N ARG A 354 4.07 18.40 11.06
CA ARG A 354 4.24 17.93 12.45
C ARG A 354 5.58 18.24 13.11
N LEU A 355 6.62 18.46 12.31
CA LEU A 355 7.99 18.57 12.81
C LEU A 355 8.24 19.76 13.76
N THR A 356 7.33 20.72 13.80
CA THR A 356 7.38 21.84 14.76
C THR A 356 6.61 21.58 16.04
N GLU A 357 5.69 20.60 16.03
CA GLU A 357 4.86 20.24 17.17
C GLU A 357 5.54 19.21 18.07
N LEU A 358 6.24 18.25 17.47
CA LEU A 358 6.84 17.10 18.17
C LEU A 358 8.30 16.86 17.73
N PRO A 359 9.11 16.27 18.61
CA PRO A 359 10.49 15.90 18.28
C PRO A 359 10.57 14.91 17.11
N ALA A 360 11.53 15.10 16.21
CA ALA A 360 11.77 14.23 15.06
C ALA A 360 11.96 12.74 15.45
N SER A 361 12.58 12.48 16.60
CA SER A 361 12.78 11.12 17.13
C SER A 361 11.47 10.43 17.49
N LEU A 362 10.49 11.17 18.00
CA LEU A 362 9.17 10.64 18.34
C LEU A 362 8.34 10.41 17.07
N LEU A 363 8.25 11.42 16.21
CA LEU A 363 7.51 11.33 14.94
C LEU A 363 8.01 10.21 14.04
N GLY A 364 9.34 10.04 13.92
CA GLY A 364 9.92 8.99 13.08
C GLY A 364 9.78 7.58 13.66
N ALA A 365 9.62 7.45 14.98
CA ALA A 365 9.40 6.17 15.65
C ALA A 365 7.92 5.77 15.73
N ASP A 366 7.02 6.69 15.43
CA ASP A 366 5.58 6.43 15.40
C ASP A 366 5.17 5.82 14.06
N THR A 367 4.89 4.51 14.08
CA THR A 367 4.51 3.76 12.87
C THR A 367 3.12 4.13 12.35
N TYR A 368 2.32 4.89 13.09
CA TYR A 368 1.04 5.39 12.63
C TYR A 368 1.18 6.19 11.32
N TYR A 369 2.21 7.05 11.22
CA TYR A 369 2.49 7.84 10.01
C TYR A 369 2.95 7.00 8.80
N LEU A 370 3.12 5.70 8.98
CA LEU A 370 3.56 4.74 7.96
C LEU A 370 2.46 3.70 7.62
N ALA A 371 1.29 3.82 8.24
CA ALA A 371 0.25 2.79 8.15
C ALA A 371 -0.27 2.58 6.72
N ASP A 372 -0.41 3.65 5.94
CA ASP A 372 -0.87 3.61 4.55
C ASP A 372 0.18 3.02 3.58
N SER A 373 1.44 2.93 3.99
CA SER A 373 2.49 2.21 3.25
C SER A 373 2.34 0.68 3.29
N ALA A 374 1.56 0.12 4.21
CA ALA A 374 1.40 -1.33 4.35
C ALA A 374 0.95 -2.04 3.05
N PRO A 375 -0.11 -1.61 2.34
CA PRO A 375 -0.50 -2.22 1.08
C PRO A 375 0.52 -1.99 -0.04
N VAL A 376 1.19 -0.83 -0.06
CA VAL A 376 2.21 -0.51 -1.07
C VAL A 376 3.44 -1.41 -0.89
N LEU A 377 3.91 -1.59 0.36
CA LEU A 377 4.98 -2.51 0.70
C LEU A 377 4.67 -3.94 0.21
N ALA A 378 3.49 -4.46 0.56
CA ALA A 378 3.10 -5.82 0.19
C ALA A 378 3.05 -6.01 -1.34
N VAL A 379 2.44 -5.08 -2.07
CA VAL A 379 2.40 -5.10 -3.54
C VAL A 379 3.80 -5.00 -4.12
N CYS A 380 4.64 -4.09 -3.62
CA CYS A 380 6.00 -3.89 -4.11
C CYS A 380 6.90 -5.10 -3.85
N VAL A 381 6.78 -5.76 -2.69
CA VAL A 381 7.47 -7.05 -2.43
C VAL A 381 6.99 -8.11 -3.42
N GLY A 382 5.68 -8.22 -3.65
CA GLY A 382 5.13 -9.11 -4.67
C GLY A 382 5.74 -8.86 -6.05
N LEU A 383 5.79 -7.61 -6.49
CA LEU A 383 6.35 -7.19 -7.79
C LEU A 383 7.88 -7.37 -7.86
N ALA A 384 8.59 -7.28 -6.74
CA ALA A 384 10.03 -7.46 -6.67
C ALA A 384 10.46 -8.91 -6.91
N PHE A 385 9.61 -9.90 -6.58
CA PHE A 385 9.96 -11.31 -6.67
C PHE A 385 9.19 -12.07 -7.75
N TRP A 386 7.91 -11.72 -8.01
CA TRP A 386 7.06 -12.49 -8.92
C TRP A 386 6.60 -11.68 -10.14
N PRO A 387 6.54 -12.34 -11.32
CA PRO A 387 6.08 -11.69 -12.53
C PRO A 387 4.57 -11.46 -12.48
N VAL A 388 4.16 -10.30 -12.98
CA VAL A 388 2.77 -10.00 -13.27
C VAL A 388 2.30 -10.87 -14.44
N ILE A 389 1.02 -11.28 -14.42
CA ILE A 389 0.44 -12.05 -15.52
C ILE A 389 0.62 -11.28 -16.85
N GLY A 390 1.25 -11.92 -17.84
CA GLY A 390 1.54 -11.33 -19.16
C GLY A 390 2.88 -10.60 -19.26
N GLU A 391 3.69 -10.56 -18.18
CA GLU A 391 5.03 -9.97 -18.23
C GLU A 391 6.01 -10.87 -19.02
N GLN A 392 6.72 -10.26 -19.96
CA GLN A 392 7.72 -10.91 -20.79
C GLN A 392 9.10 -10.85 -20.12
N ASP A 393 9.88 -11.95 -20.23
CA ASP A 393 11.26 -12.07 -19.73
C ASP A 393 11.47 -11.51 -18.31
N PRO A 394 10.72 -12.00 -17.32
CA PRO A 394 10.70 -11.41 -15.97
C PRO A 394 12.00 -11.62 -15.21
N TYR A 395 12.77 -12.67 -15.54
CA TYR A 395 13.96 -13.07 -14.80
C TYR A 395 15.24 -12.77 -15.57
N ARG A 396 16.35 -12.58 -14.85
CA ARG A 396 17.67 -12.48 -15.44
C ARG A 396 18.12 -13.88 -15.89
N VAL A 397 18.18 -14.10 -17.19
CA VAL A 397 18.73 -15.36 -17.73
C VAL A 397 20.22 -15.44 -17.37
N ARG A 398 20.60 -16.38 -16.55
CA ARG A 398 22.00 -16.79 -16.44
C ARG A 398 22.36 -17.43 -17.77
N ARG A 399 23.18 -16.78 -18.60
CA ARG A 399 23.86 -17.51 -19.68
C ARG A 399 24.59 -18.65 -18.99
N PRO A 400 24.35 -19.94 -19.37
CA PRO A 400 25.24 -21.01 -18.92
C PRO A 400 26.64 -20.58 -19.32
N ARG A 401 27.57 -20.54 -18.38
CA ARG A 401 28.98 -20.40 -18.73
C ARG A 401 29.22 -21.47 -19.80
N SER A 402 29.54 -21.02 -21.01
CA SER A 402 30.04 -21.92 -22.04
C SER A 402 31.24 -22.62 -21.40
N VAL A 403 31.04 -23.86 -21.00
CA VAL A 403 32.16 -24.72 -20.66
C VAL A 403 32.98 -24.75 -21.94
N PRO A 404 34.26 -24.34 -21.93
CA PRO A 404 35.08 -24.40 -23.13
C PRO A 404 35.05 -25.86 -23.57
N LEU A 405 34.60 -26.13 -24.78
CA LEU A 405 34.60 -27.43 -25.42
C LEU A 405 36.06 -27.85 -25.69
N ALA A 406 36.83 -28.14 -24.63
CA ALA A 406 38.13 -28.76 -24.71
C ALA A 406 38.02 -30.29 -24.93
N VAL A 407 36.81 -30.86 -25.06
CA VAL A 407 36.59 -32.32 -25.19
C VAL A 407 36.34 -32.73 -26.65
N SER A 408 36.20 -31.82 -27.61
CA SER A 408 35.95 -32.22 -29.02
C SER A 408 37.22 -32.50 -29.83
N ALA A 409 38.41 -32.16 -29.30
CA ALA A 409 39.68 -32.48 -30.00
C ALA A 409 40.14 -33.91 -29.80
N PHE A 410 39.69 -34.63 -28.77
CA PHE A 410 40.12 -36.00 -28.51
C PHE A 410 39.34 -37.07 -29.29
N ALA A 411 38.14 -36.76 -29.76
CA ALA A 411 37.28 -37.70 -30.50
C ALA A 411 37.58 -37.74 -32.00
N ARG A 412 38.29 -36.77 -32.57
CA ARG A 412 38.66 -36.76 -34.01
C ARG A 412 39.97 -37.51 -34.34
N ARG A 413 40.81 -37.84 -33.36
CA ARG A 413 42.09 -38.57 -33.59
C ARG A 413 41.97 -40.09 -33.65
N ARG A 414 40.80 -40.68 -33.43
CA ARG A 414 40.62 -42.14 -33.44
C ARG A 414 39.93 -42.68 -34.71
N ARG A 415 39.65 -41.85 -35.72
CA ARG A 415 39.01 -42.34 -36.98
C ARG A 415 39.93 -42.38 -38.23
N THR A 416 41.21 -42.11 -38.08
CA THR A 416 42.15 -42.09 -39.19
C THR A 416 43.26 -43.19 -39.09
N SER A 417 43.10 -44.21 -38.26
CA SER A 417 44.10 -45.29 -38.15
C SER A 417 43.50 -46.69 -38.27
N SER A 418 42.46 -46.89 -39.11
CA SER A 418 42.00 -48.20 -39.51
C SER A 418 41.66 -48.20 -41.02
N GLY A 419 42.70 -48.16 -41.83
CA GLY A 419 42.63 -48.28 -43.29
C GLY A 419 44.00 -48.51 -43.86
N ARG A 420 44.53 -49.71 -43.63
CA ARG A 420 45.47 -50.47 -44.55
C ARG A 420 45.53 -51.85 -44.06
#